data_d1f0c780846121450ab837f9a7d27fe3
#
_entry.id   d1f0c780846121450ab837f9a7d27fe3
#
_cell.length_a   1.000
_cell.length_b   1.000
_cell.length_c   1.000
_cell.angle_alpha   90.00
_cell.angle_beta   90.00
_cell.angle_gamma   90.00
#
_symmetry.space_group_name_H-M   'P 1'
#
loop_
_entity.id
_entity.type
_entity.pdbx_description
1 polymer ?
#
loop_
_entity_poly.entity_id
_entity_poly.type
_entity_poly.pdbx_seq_one_letter_code
_entity_poly.pdbx_strand_id
1 'polypeptide(L)'
;MKVMFVCTTGGSGRRQLGGAERFLIEMLPALAREGVEVVGCTPDDEVAAALRDAGVPWIELGASSRIDISYVREIRRLVTEQRPDVVSAHLLSAAMHARAALRGDLRGTGLVVALHNSLWQYRDAAESLRAKAAVQANITLDLTMRRLRPHVTVAVSAFEADELRVRGRVGNVHVIPNPLPATWPAVDTLDAAPSVPPRVGFLGRLEQEKGADLLSEVAAALPDVEFVVAGAGSTPVAKLPNIRLAGRVDAASFLQKVDCLLVPSRVESFGRSALEAMSLGVPVVHSGVGGLTEITRPADGVLAYRADLTPTALAAAITRALGGTDAQSRRRDLARWYAQEFSFDRCVDNWLRLYRSVAHDSA
;
A
#
# COMPACT_ATOMS: atom_id res chain seq x y z
N MET A 1 -7.34 23.97 -10.40
CA MET A 1 -6.22 23.58 -9.50
C MET A 1 -5.32 22.62 -10.26
N LYS A 2 -4.02 22.91 -10.29
CA LYS A 2 -3.01 22.08 -10.95
C LYS A 2 -2.16 21.33 -9.94
N VAL A 3 -2.05 20.01 -10.07
CA VAL A 3 -1.28 19.14 -9.19
C VAL A 3 -0.20 18.41 -9.98
N MET A 4 1.04 18.58 -9.58
CA MET A 4 2.18 17.86 -10.16
C MET A 4 2.55 16.68 -9.25
N PHE A 5 2.42 15.47 -9.76
CA PHE A 5 2.77 14.26 -9.05
C PHE A 5 4.21 13.85 -9.35
N VAL A 6 4.99 13.66 -8.31
CA VAL A 6 6.39 13.20 -8.40
C VAL A 6 6.50 11.84 -7.73
N CYS A 7 6.85 10.82 -8.51
CA CYS A 7 7.06 9.47 -8.00
C CYS A 7 8.35 8.90 -8.58
N THR A 8 9.19 8.34 -7.73
CA THR A 8 10.37 7.59 -8.16
C THR A 8 10.15 6.12 -7.87
N THR A 9 9.90 5.35 -8.90
CA THR A 9 10.08 3.91 -8.85
C THR A 9 11.58 3.62 -8.79
N GLY A 10 12.03 2.86 -7.80
CA GLY A 10 13.46 2.66 -7.60
C GLY A 10 14.15 1.86 -8.70
N GLY A 11 14.93 2.52 -9.54
CA GLY A 11 16.02 2.00 -10.37
C GLY A 11 15.67 0.98 -11.46
N SER A 12 16.39 1.06 -12.56
CA SER A 12 16.35 0.25 -13.80
C SER A 12 16.35 -1.27 -13.57
N GLY A 13 15.24 -1.85 -13.32
CA GLY A 13 15.01 -3.30 -13.29
C GLY A 13 13.52 -3.53 -13.23
N ARG A 14 12.99 -4.42 -14.04
CA ARG A 14 11.57 -4.83 -14.07
C ARG A 14 11.09 -5.19 -12.66
N ARG A 15 10.70 -4.18 -11.87
CA ARG A 15 10.08 -4.36 -10.57
C ARG A 15 8.59 -4.55 -10.76
N GLN A 16 8.00 -5.44 -9.98
CA GLN A 16 6.56 -5.54 -9.85
C GLN A 16 6.00 -4.22 -9.34
N LEU A 17 4.90 -3.74 -9.95
CA LEU A 17 4.15 -2.62 -9.43
C LEU A 17 3.77 -2.87 -7.97
N GLY A 18 4.24 -2.01 -7.09
CA GLY A 18 3.86 -2.00 -5.69
C GLY A 18 2.49 -1.36 -5.46
N GLY A 19 2.07 -1.28 -4.20
CA GLY A 19 0.80 -0.65 -3.85
C GLY A 19 0.74 0.84 -4.18
N ALA A 20 1.87 1.55 -4.07
CA ALA A 20 1.95 2.98 -4.35
C ALA A 20 1.83 3.28 -5.85
N GLU A 21 2.49 2.50 -6.70
CA GLU A 21 2.43 2.65 -8.14
C GLU A 21 1.02 2.34 -8.67
N ARG A 22 0.39 1.27 -8.19
CA ARG A 22 -1.02 0.94 -8.53
C ARG A 22 -1.97 2.06 -8.11
N PHE A 23 -1.76 2.62 -6.92
CA PHE A 23 -2.53 3.76 -6.45
C PHE A 23 -2.44 4.95 -7.42
N LEU A 24 -1.25 5.29 -7.91
CA LEU A 24 -1.07 6.40 -8.85
C LEU A 24 -1.73 6.16 -10.20
N ILE A 25 -1.61 4.94 -10.75
CA ILE A 25 -2.22 4.56 -12.02
C ILE A 25 -3.75 4.77 -12.00
N GLU A 26 -4.40 4.48 -10.88
CA GLU A 26 -5.85 4.63 -10.72
C GLU A 26 -6.23 6.07 -10.33
N MET A 27 -5.48 6.68 -9.42
CA MET A 27 -5.80 7.96 -8.80
C MET A 27 -5.63 9.15 -9.77
N LEU A 28 -4.55 9.19 -10.56
CA LEU A 28 -4.27 10.34 -11.40
C LEU A 28 -5.36 10.57 -12.48
N PRO A 29 -5.81 9.53 -13.22
CA PRO A 29 -6.94 9.69 -14.15
C PRO A 29 -8.24 10.07 -13.44
N ALA A 30 -8.48 9.58 -12.22
CA ALA A 30 -9.67 9.92 -11.47
C ALA A 30 -9.69 11.40 -11.07
N LEU A 31 -8.58 11.92 -10.54
CA LEU A 31 -8.44 13.34 -10.23
C LEU A 31 -8.60 14.23 -11.47
N ALA A 32 -8.09 13.79 -12.63
CA ALA A 32 -8.27 14.51 -13.88
C ALA A 32 -9.75 14.59 -14.30
N ARG A 33 -10.53 13.51 -14.10
CA ARG A 33 -11.98 13.51 -14.34
C ARG A 33 -12.74 14.44 -13.41
N GLU A 34 -12.24 14.66 -12.20
CA GLU A 34 -12.78 15.63 -11.22
C GLU A 34 -12.33 17.08 -11.48
N GLY A 35 -11.75 17.37 -12.64
CA GLY A 35 -11.36 18.70 -13.07
C GLY A 35 -10.05 19.21 -12.47
N VAL A 36 -9.20 18.34 -11.93
CA VAL A 36 -7.84 18.69 -11.55
C VAL A 36 -6.93 18.62 -12.77
N GLU A 37 -6.15 19.66 -13.01
CA GLU A 37 -5.08 19.61 -14.01
C GLU A 37 -3.92 18.79 -13.43
N VAL A 38 -3.80 17.54 -13.88
CA VAL A 38 -2.81 16.58 -13.37
C VAL A 38 -1.63 16.51 -14.31
N VAL A 39 -0.40 16.52 -13.73
CA VAL A 39 0.84 16.22 -14.45
C VAL A 39 1.60 15.13 -13.70
N GLY A 40 1.77 13.97 -14.31
CA GLY A 40 2.56 12.86 -13.75
C GLY A 40 4.05 13.03 -14.07
N CYS A 41 4.91 12.92 -13.07
CA CYS A 41 6.37 12.93 -13.24
C CYS A 41 6.94 11.63 -12.67
N THR A 42 7.32 10.70 -13.53
CA THR A 42 7.81 9.36 -13.18
C THR A 42 8.81 8.88 -14.24
N PRO A 43 9.72 7.94 -13.93
CA PRO A 43 10.53 7.28 -14.96
C PRO A 43 9.65 6.62 -16.04
N ASP A 44 10.22 6.37 -17.21
CA ASP A 44 9.52 5.62 -18.28
C ASP A 44 9.41 4.14 -17.90
N ASP A 45 8.30 3.82 -17.28
CA ASP A 45 7.98 2.51 -16.75
C ASP A 45 6.49 2.15 -16.94
N GLU A 46 6.03 1.09 -16.28
CA GLU A 46 4.62 0.65 -16.34
C GLU A 46 3.66 1.76 -15.85
N VAL A 47 4.07 2.64 -14.94
CA VAL A 47 3.24 3.76 -14.47
C VAL A 47 3.09 4.79 -15.59
N ALA A 48 4.20 5.16 -16.24
CA ALA A 48 4.19 6.10 -17.37
C ALA A 48 3.34 5.58 -18.53
N ALA A 49 3.44 4.28 -18.85
CA ALA A 49 2.62 3.65 -19.88
C ALA A 49 1.13 3.76 -19.54
N ALA A 50 0.74 3.44 -18.31
CA ALA A 50 -0.66 3.52 -17.88
C ALA A 50 -1.19 4.97 -17.88
N LEU A 51 -0.37 5.97 -17.52
CA LEU A 51 -0.77 7.37 -17.60
C LEU A 51 -0.97 7.84 -19.04
N ARG A 52 -0.09 7.43 -19.95
CA ARG A 52 -0.25 7.72 -21.40
C ARG A 52 -1.56 7.13 -21.95
N ASP A 53 -1.83 5.86 -21.63
CA ASP A 53 -3.06 5.15 -22.06
C ASP A 53 -4.33 5.83 -21.52
N ALA A 54 -4.25 6.39 -20.31
CA ALA A 54 -5.35 7.14 -19.69
C ALA A 54 -5.44 8.61 -20.16
N GLY A 55 -4.55 9.07 -21.04
CA GLY A 55 -4.53 10.46 -21.54
C GLY A 55 -4.08 11.49 -20.48
N VAL A 56 -3.41 11.06 -19.42
CA VAL A 56 -2.86 11.96 -18.39
C VAL A 56 -1.52 12.50 -18.85
N PRO A 57 -1.30 13.83 -18.84
CA PRO A 57 -0.01 14.43 -19.15
C PRO A 57 1.11 13.82 -18.29
N TRP A 58 2.19 13.38 -18.93
CA TRP A 58 3.31 12.74 -18.30
C TRP A 58 4.63 13.36 -18.74
N ILE A 59 5.55 13.49 -17.80
CA ILE A 59 6.93 13.96 -18.00
C ILE A 59 7.87 12.90 -17.45
N GLU A 60 8.82 12.45 -18.27
CA GLU A 60 9.87 11.54 -17.83
C GLU A 60 10.75 12.20 -16.78
N LEU A 61 10.77 11.62 -15.57
CA LEU A 61 11.49 12.16 -14.45
C LEU A 61 11.85 11.06 -13.45
N GLY A 62 13.12 10.81 -13.24
CA GLY A 62 13.60 9.78 -12.33
C GLY A 62 14.93 10.12 -11.68
N ALA A 63 15.13 9.68 -10.45
CA ALA A 63 16.40 9.80 -9.74
C ALA A 63 17.34 8.67 -10.13
N SER A 64 18.59 8.99 -10.48
CA SER A 64 19.65 8.02 -10.79
C SER A 64 20.32 7.45 -9.54
N SER A 65 20.16 8.13 -8.40
CA SER A 65 20.77 7.76 -7.12
C SER A 65 19.93 8.24 -5.93
N ARG A 66 20.32 7.79 -4.73
CA ARG A 66 19.64 8.18 -3.48
C ARG A 66 19.67 9.70 -3.23
N ILE A 67 20.75 10.39 -3.61
CA ILE A 67 20.88 11.83 -3.56
C ILE A 67 21.28 12.27 -4.96
N ASP A 68 20.33 12.87 -5.67
CA ASP A 68 20.50 13.28 -7.06
C ASP A 68 20.20 14.76 -7.21
N ILE A 69 21.28 15.54 -7.36
CA ILE A 69 21.17 17.00 -7.50
C ILE A 69 20.54 17.38 -8.84
N SER A 70 20.78 16.59 -9.89
CA SER A 70 20.17 16.83 -11.21
C SER A 70 18.66 16.67 -11.14
N TYR A 71 18.20 15.64 -10.43
CA TYR A 71 16.78 15.41 -10.19
C TYR A 71 16.13 16.54 -9.36
N VAL A 72 16.83 17.06 -8.34
CA VAL A 72 16.36 18.24 -7.59
C VAL A 72 16.23 19.47 -8.50
N ARG A 73 17.22 19.72 -9.37
CA ARG A 73 17.19 20.86 -10.30
C ARG A 73 16.04 20.72 -11.31
N GLU A 74 15.80 19.50 -11.79
CA GLU A 74 14.76 19.23 -12.76
C GLU A 74 13.37 19.40 -12.15
N ILE A 75 13.11 18.86 -10.93
CA ILE A 75 11.86 19.12 -10.21
C ILE A 75 11.66 20.63 -10.06
N ARG A 76 12.71 21.39 -9.66
CA ARG A 76 12.60 22.83 -9.48
C ARG A 76 12.30 23.56 -10.80
N ARG A 77 12.93 23.16 -11.92
CA ARG A 77 12.65 23.69 -13.26
C ARG A 77 11.18 23.46 -13.63
N LEU A 78 10.71 22.21 -13.49
CA LEU A 78 9.33 21.85 -13.80
C LEU A 78 8.32 22.62 -12.95
N VAL A 79 8.55 22.78 -11.64
CA VAL A 79 7.69 23.60 -10.78
C VAL A 79 7.62 25.06 -11.23
N THR A 80 8.77 25.62 -11.65
CA THR A 80 8.83 27.00 -12.14
C THR A 80 8.09 27.17 -13.47
N GLU A 81 8.21 26.21 -14.39
CA GLU A 81 7.58 26.23 -15.71
C GLU A 81 6.08 25.90 -15.64
N GLN A 82 5.72 24.84 -14.93
CA GLN A 82 4.36 24.32 -14.83
C GLN A 82 3.48 25.11 -13.85
N ARG A 83 4.10 25.80 -12.87
CA ARG A 83 3.43 26.56 -11.80
C ARG A 83 2.27 25.79 -11.15
N PRO A 84 2.52 24.57 -10.62
CA PRO A 84 1.47 23.81 -9.95
C PRO A 84 1.06 24.49 -8.66
N ASP A 85 -0.24 24.39 -8.31
CA ASP A 85 -0.74 24.80 -6.99
C ASP A 85 -0.20 23.87 -5.90
N VAL A 86 -0.06 22.58 -6.24
CA VAL A 86 0.45 21.55 -5.32
C VAL A 86 1.44 20.63 -6.03
N VAL A 87 2.56 20.32 -5.35
CA VAL A 87 3.42 19.17 -5.67
C VAL A 87 3.06 18.04 -4.72
N SER A 88 2.67 16.89 -5.26
CA SER A 88 2.41 15.67 -4.51
C SER A 88 3.52 14.65 -4.73
N ALA A 89 4.37 14.45 -3.71
CA ALA A 89 5.53 13.58 -3.80
C ALA A 89 5.25 12.23 -3.12
N HIS A 90 5.36 11.16 -3.89
CA HIS A 90 5.08 9.79 -3.43
C HIS A 90 6.36 8.97 -3.35
N LEU A 91 6.48 8.20 -2.26
CA LEU A 91 7.65 7.44 -1.86
C LEU A 91 8.83 8.30 -1.36
N LEU A 92 9.74 7.67 -0.60
CA LEU A 92 10.79 8.36 0.15
C LEU A 92 11.72 9.19 -0.73
N SER A 93 12.17 8.65 -1.87
CA SER A 93 13.11 9.35 -2.74
C SER A 93 12.48 10.62 -3.33
N ALA A 94 11.28 10.51 -3.92
CA ALA A 94 10.56 11.67 -4.45
C ALA A 94 10.30 12.72 -3.36
N ALA A 95 9.91 12.28 -2.17
CA ALA A 95 9.66 13.16 -1.03
C ALA A 95 10.90 13.98 -0.63
N MET A 96 12.07 13.34 -0.53
CA MET A 96 13.32 14.02 -0.18
C MET A 96 13.73 15.05 -1.23
N HIS A 97 13.70 14.66 -2.50
CA HIS A 97 14.11 15.53 -3.59
C HIS A 97 13.13 16.70 -3.81
N ALA A 98 11.81 16.46 -3.67
CA ALA A 98 10.81 17.52 -3.74
C ALA A 98 10.99 18.57 -2.63
N ARG A 99 11.27 18.14 -1.38
CA ARG A 99 11.59 19.08 -0.27
C ARG A 99 12.82 19.93 -0.58
N ALA A 100 13.85 19.33 -1.16
CA ALA A 100 15.06 20.06 -1.57
C ALA A 100 14.78 21.04 -2.72
N ALA A 101 14.01 20.60 -3.72
CA ALA A 101 13.66 21.39 -4.91
C ALA A 101 12.82 22.62 -4.56
N LEU A 102 11.86 22.45 -3.62
CA LEU A 102 10.96 23.52 -3.17
C LEU A 102 11.56 24.35 -2.02
N ARG A 103 12.83 24.17 -1.67
CA ARG A 103 13.53 25.01 -0.69
C ARG A 103 13.63 26.46 -1.19
N GLY A 104 13.27 27.42 -0.31
CA GLY A 104 13.30 28.85 -0.61
C GLY A 104 11.97 29.35 -1.18
N ASP A 105 12.01 30.47 -1.89
CA ASP A 105 10.82 31.24 -2.24
C ASP A 105 10.13 30.70 -3.54
N LEU A 106 9.54 29.52 -3.47
CA LEU A 106 8.55 29.07 -4.45
C LEU A 106 7.15 29.34 -3.84
N ARG A 107 6.81 30.64 -3.70
CA ARG A 107 5.52 31.08 -3.18
C ARG A 107 4.39 30.58 -4.09
N GLY A 108 3.29 30.20 -3.48
CA GLY A 108 2.09 29.74 -4.21
C GLY A 108 2.09 28.25 -4.57
N THR A 109 3.13 27.47 -4.23
CA THR A 109 3.12 26.03 -4.46
C THR A 109 3.15 25.27 -3.14
N GLY A 110 2.11 24.52 -2.83
CA GLY A 110 2.03 23.63 -1.66
C GLY A 110 2.79 22.32 -1.88
N LEU A 111 3.19 21.66 -0.79
CA LEU A 111 3.83 20.34 -0.84
C LEU A 111 3.06 19.33 0.01
N VAL A 112 2.67 18.24 -0.63
CA VAL A 112 2.09 17.05 0.00
C VAL A 112 3.06 15.88 -0.18
N VAL A 113 3.29 15.11 0.87
CA VAL A 113 4.19 13.95 0.88
C VAL A 113 3.46 12.72 1.37
N ALA A 114 3.46 11.64 0.57
CA ALA A 114 2.92 10.34 0.93
C ALA A 114 4.01 9.25 0.83
N LEU A 115 4.36 8.62 1.96
CA LEU A 115 5.45 7.63 1.97
C LEU A 115 4.97 6.22 1.62
N HIS A 116 3.74 5.86 1.95
CA HIS A 116 3.10 4.54 1.79
C HIS A 116 3.74 3.40 2.59
N ASN A 117 4.79 3.68 3.36
CA ASN A 117 5.52 2.68 4.14
C ASN A 117 6.02 3.28 5.45
N SER A 118 5.89 2.53 6.56
CA SER A 118 6.53 2.89 7.82
C SER A 118 8.01 2.49 7.81
N LEU A 119 8.90 3.46 7.77
CA LEU A 119 10.35 3.22 7.84
C LEU A 119 10.75 2.59 9.19
N TRP A 120 10.05 2.92 10.28
CA TRP A 120 10.35 2.37 11.60
C TRP A 120 10.03 0.88 11.68
N GLN A 121 8.91 0.42 11.08
CA GLN A 121 8.62 -1.01 10.98
C GLN A 121 9.73 -1.78 10.24
N TYR A 122 10.19 -1.24 9.10
CA TYR A 122 11.30 -1.85 8.35
C TYR A 122 12.58 -1.92 9.18
N ARG A 123 12.90 -0.88 9.97
CA ARG A 123 14.05 -0.90 10.85
C ARG A 123 13.90 -1.94 11.94
N ASP A 124 12.73 -1.99 12.57
CA ASP A 124 12.48 -2.88 13.71
C ASP A 124 12.41 -4.35 13.27
N ALA A 125 11.92 -4.63 12.06
CA ALA A 125 11.88 -5.97 11.46
C ALA A 125 13.22 -6.41 10.82
N ALA A 126 14.18 -5.51 10.62
CA ALA A 126 15.45 -5.86 10.00
C ALA A 126 16.26 -6.82 10.91
N GLU A 127 16.77 -7.91 10.37
CA GLU A 127 17.49 -8.96 11.13
C GLU A 127 18.94 -8.59 11.43
N SER A 128 19.62 -7.91 10.48
CA SER A 128 21.02 -7.57 10.65
C SER A 128 21.23 -6.14 11.15
N LEU A 129 22.27 -5.91 11.94
CA LEU A 129 22.67 -4.56 12.39
C LEU A 129 22.97 -3.64 11.21
N ARG A 130 23.54 -4.17 10.11
CA ARG A 130 23.79 -3.40 8.89
C ARG A 130 22.50 -2.93 8.23
N ALA A 131 21.49 -3.79 8.14
CA ALA A 131 20.18 -3.42 7.60
C ALA A 131 19.48 -2.39 8.51
N LYS A 132 19.50 -2.59 9.83
CA LYS A 132 18.98 -1.62 10.80
C LYS A 132 19.63 -0.25 10.64
N ALA A 133 20.96 -0.20 10.54
CA ALA A 133 21.72 1.04 10.35
C ALA A 133 21.35 1.73 9.02
N ALA A 134 21.20 0.97 7.93
CA ALA A 134 20.83 1.52 6.63
C ALA A 134 19.42 2.14 6.64
N VAL A 135 18.44 1.48 7.29
CA VAL A 135 17.08 2.05 7.44
C VAL A 135 17.10 3.25 8.38
N GLN A 136 17.87 3.19 9.49
CA GLN A 136 18.01 4.32 10.41
C GLN A 136 18.62 5.55 9.71
N ALA A 137 19.59 5.36 8.81
CA ALA A 137 20.14 6.46 8.02
C ALA A 137 19.07 7.10 7.10
N ASN A 138 18.17 6.29 6.51
CA ASN A 138 17.04 6.79 5.73
C ASN A 138 16.06 7.60 6.60
N ILE A 139 15.74 7.11 7.80
CA ILE A 139 14.88 7.81 8.77
C ILE A 139 15.51 9.16 9.14
N THR A 140 16.80 9.16 9.50
CA THR A 140 17.50 10.39 9.88
C THR A 140 17.54 11.41 8.74
N LEU A 141 17.80 10.93 7.53
CA LEU A 141 17.80 11.78 6.33
C LEU A 141 16.42 12.36 6.07
N ASP A 142 15.35 11.54 6.10
CA ASP A 142 13.97 12.01 5.92
C ASP A 142 13.60 13.08 6.96
N LEU A 143 13.86 12.81 8.24
CA LEU A 143 13.55 13.77 9.33
C LEU A 143 14.35 15.07 9.20
N THR A 144 15.59 15.01 8.71
CA THR A 144 16.41 16.20 8.47
C THR A 144 15.86 17.01 7.29
N MET A 145 15.52 16.33 6.19
CA MET A 145 14.98 16.95 4.98
C MET A 145 13.61 17.58 5.20
N ARG A 146 12.81 17.07 6.16
CA ARG A 146 11.52 17.68 6.56
C ARG A 146 11.64 19.13 7.01
N ARG A 147 12.79 19.53 7.55
CA ARG A 147 13.05 20.90 8.00
C ARG A 147 13.29 21.90 6.86
N LEU A 148 13.55 21.41 5.64
CA LEU A 148 13.86 22.26 4.49
C LEU A 148 12.63 22.98 3.94
N ARG A 149 11.45 22.37 4.03
CA ARG A 149 10.19 22.92 3.51
C ARG A 149 9.01 22.45 4.37
N PRO A 150 8.17 23.34 4.87
CA PRO A 150 6.87 22.99 5.44
C PRO A 150 6.03 22.20 4.42
N HIS A 151 5.38 21.14 4.86
CA HIS A 151 4.57 20.28 4.00
C HIS A 151 3.54 19.52 4.81
N VAL A 152 2.51 19.05 4.12
CA VAL A 152 1.55 18.10 4.65
C VAL A 152 2.05 16.69 4.41
N THR A 153 2.02 15.85 5.42
CA THR A 153 2.33 14.42 5.30
C THR A 153 1.04 13.62 5.28
N VAL A 154 0.91 12.70 4.33
CA VAL A 154 -0.20 11.74 4.27
C VAL A 154 0.32 10.37 4.70
N ALA A 155 -0.36 9.79 5.68
CA ALA A 155 -0.20 8.41 6.14
C ALA A 155 -1.36 7.56 5.63
N VAL A 156 -1.10 6.30 5.32
CA VAL A 156 -2.13 5.36 4.82
C VAL A 156 -2.92 4.67 5.92
N SER A 157 -2.55 4.88 7.20
CA SER A 157 -3.23 4.35 8.37
C SER A 157 -3.01 5.25 9.59
N ALA A 158 -3.87 5.14 10.60
CA ALA A 158 -3.66 5.82 11.87
C ALA A 158 -2.39 5.30 12.56
N PHE A 159 -2.09 4.01 12.42
CA PHE A 159 -0.83 3.43 12.91
C PHE A 159 0.41 4.16 12.34
N GLU A 160 0.47 4.34 11.01
CA GLU A 160 1.58 5.05 10.38
C GLU A 160 1.61 6.53 10.80
N ALA A 161 0.45 7.17 10.92
CA ALA A 161 0.36 8.54 11.38
C ALA A 161 0.90 8.70 12.81
N ASP A 162 0.60 7.78 13.70
CA ASP A 162 1.10 7.79 15.08
C ASP A 162 2.61 7.54 15.15
N GLU A 163 3.16 6.65 14.33
CA GLU A 163 4.61 6.51 14.21
C GLU A 163 5.27 7.82 13.76
N LEU A 164 4.70 8.48 12.74
CA LEU A 164 5.18 9.78 12.27
C LEU A 164 5.10 10.86 13.36
N ARG A 165 4.00 10.93 14.10
CA ARG A 165 3.81 11.92 15.18
C ARG A 165 4.71 11.66 16.38
N VAL A 166 4.74 10.42 16.88
CA VAL A 166 5.44 10.06 18.11
C VAL A 166 6.93 9.89 17.86
N ARG A 167 7.32 9.06 16.90
CA ARG A 167 8.74 8.73 16.63
C ARG A 167 9.40 9.78 15.73
N GLY A 168 8.65 10.32 14.76
CA GLY A 168 9.12 11.31 13.79
C GLY A 168 8.95 12.75 14.24
N ARG A 169 8.13 13.02 15.27
CA ARG A 169 7.73 14.37 15.70
C ARG A 169 7.19 15.22 14.56
N VAL A 170 6.42 14.59 13.66
CA VAL A 170 5.80 15.25 12.51
C VAL A 170 4.45 15.81 12.93
N GLY A 171 4.27 17.14 12.84
CA GLY A 171 3.06 17.81 13.34
C GLY A 171 1.88 17.72 12.37
N ASN A 172 2.10 17.94 11.08
CA ASN A 172 1.03 18.00 10.08
C ASN A 172 0.90 16.66 9.35
N VAL A 173 0.14 15.72 9.94
CA VAL A 173 -0.09 14.37 9.40
C VAL A 173 -1.57 14.13 9.23
N HIS A 174 -2.00 13.89 7.99
CA HIS A 174 -3.35 13.49 7.61
C HIS A 174 -3.39 11.98 7.33
N VAL A 175 -4.49 11.33 7.67
CA VAL A 175 -4.71 9.92 7.35
C VAL A 175 -5.65 9.83 6.15
N ILE A 176 -5.16 9.24 5.06
CA ILE A 176 -5.99 8.89 3.90
C ILE A 176 -5.70 7.42 3.60
N PRO A 177 -6.61 6.51 3.97
CA PRO A 177 -6.44 5.08 3.74
C PRO A 177 -6.33 4.75 2.25
N ASN A 178 -5.59 3.68 1.93
CA ASN A 178 -5.61 3.13 0.58
C ASN A 178 -7.01 2.62 0.25
N PRO A 179 -7.55 2.91 -0.95
CA PRO A 179 -8.86 2.43 -1.36
C PRO A 179 -8.81 0.99 -1.89
N LEU A 180 -9.98 0.40 -2.04
CA LEU A 180 -10.21 -0.67 -3.00
C LEU A 180 -10.02 -0.13 -4.42
N PRO A 181 -9.62 -0.97 -5.41
CA PRO A 181 -9.54 -0.56 -6.81
C PRO A 181 -10.86 0.02 -7.33
N ALA A 182 -10.80 0.95 -8.28
CA ALA A 182 -12.00 1.56 -8.88
C ALA A 182 -12.94 0.53 -9.54
N THR A 183 -12.39 -0.58 -10.03
CA THR A 183 -13.12 -1.68 -10.67
C THR A 183 -13.38 -2.85 -9.73
N TRP A 184 -13.34 -2.61 -8.39
CA TRP A 184 -13.54 -3.69 -7.41
C TRP A 184 -14.96 -4.25 -7.49
N PRO A 185 -15.13 -5.59 -7.51
CA PRO A 185 -16.46 -6.18 -7.67
C PRO A 185 -17.36 -5.92 -6.46
N ALA A 186 -18.65 -5.88 -6.72
CA ALA A 186 -19.64 -5.76 -5.67
C ALA A 186 -19.72 -7.05 -4.80
N VAL A 187 -20.21 -6.90 -3.58
CA VAL A 187 -20.24 -7.95 -2.54
C VAL A 187 -21.21 -9.11 -2.86
N ASP A 188 -22.02 -9.01 -3.90
CA ASP A 188 -23.11 -9.95 -4.20
C ASP A 188 -22.67 -11.38 -4.61
N THR A 189 -21.35 -11.63 -4.66
CA THR A 189 -20.77 -12.93 -5.07
C THR A 189 -20.46 -13.87 -3.90
N LEU A 190 -20.93 -13.59 -2.68
CA LEU A 190 -20.60 -14.33 -1.45
C LEU A 190 -21.31 -15.68 -1.25
N ASP A 191 -22.04 -16.18 -2.24
CA ASP A 191 -22.80 -17.42 -2.14
C ASP A 191 -22.05 -18.66 -2.66
N ALA A 192 -20.74 -18.55 -2.91
CA ALA A 192 -19.94 -19.70 -3.29
C ALA A 192 -19.87 -20.72 -2.13
N ALA A 193 -20.21 -21.99 -2.45
CA ALA A 193 -19.98 -23.08 -1.52
C ALA A 193 -18.48 -23.20 -1.19
N PRO A 194 -18.11 -23.57 0.06
CA PRO A 194 -16.74 -23.80 0.42
C PRO A 194 -16.05 -24.77 -0.55
N SER A 195 -14.79 -24.54 -0.84
CA SER A 195 -13.99 -25.41 -1.71
C SER A 195 -13.80 -26.79 -1.05
N VAL A 196 -13.70 -27.82 -1.86
CA VAL A 196 -13.36 -29.18 -1.39
C VAL A 196 -12.15 -29.68 -2.21
N PRO A 197 -10.94 -29.79 -1.62
CA PRO A 197 -10.59 -29.38 -0.24
C PRO A 197 -10.66 -27.87 -0.02
N PRO A 198 -10.74 -27.39 1.25
CA PRO A 198 -10.70 -25.97 1.58
C PRO A 198 -9.42 -25.30 1.05
N ARG A 199 -9.54 -24.04 0.59
CA ARG A 199 -8.42 -23.30 -0.01
C ARG A 199 -8.01 -22.11 0.84
N VAL A 200 -6.72 -22.05 1.19
CA VAL A 200 -6.09 -20.90 1.80
C VAL A 200 -5.24 -20.17 0.78
N GLY A 201 -5.53 -18.88 0.57
CA GLY A 201 -4.77 -18.01 -0.31
C GLY A 201 -3.66 -17.27 0.43
N PHE A 202 -2.55 -17.03 -0.24
CA PHE A 202 -1.59 -15.97 0.07
C PHE A 202 -1.50 -15.06 -1.15
N LEU A 203 -1.62 -13.73 -0.93
CA LEU A 203 -1.59 -12.74 -2.01
C LEU A 203 -0.60 -11.62 -1.64
N GLY A 204 0.58 -11.61 -2.27
CA GLY A 204 1.60 -10.61 -1.99
C GLY A 204 2.97 -10.96 -2.54
N ARG A 205 3.94 -10.09 -2.24
CA ARG A 205 5.35 -10.38 -2.58
C ARG A 205 5.85 -11.57 -1.76
N LEU A 206 6.56 -12.48 -2.41
CA LEU A 206 7.20 -13.62 -1.73
C LEU A 206 8.51 -13.15 -1.10
N GLU A 207 8.36 -12.38 -0.01
CA GLU A 207 9.47 -11.81 0.76
C GLU A 207 9.27 -12.14 2.24
N GLN A 208 10.36 -12.21 3.00
CA GLN A 208 10.35 -12.52 4.43
C GLN A 208 9.52 -11.51 5.24
N GLU A 209 9.53 -10.23 4.85
CA GLU A 209 8.70 -9.19 5.48
C GLU A 209 7.19 -9.45 5.34
N LYS A 210 6.77 -10.22 4.31
CA LYS A 210 5.38 -10.66 4.10
C LYS A 210 5.10 -12.04 4.70
N GLY A 211 6.09 -12.67 5.35
CA GLY A 211 5.96 -13.97 5.99
C GLY A 211 5.92 -15.14 5.02
N ALA A 212 6.44 -14.98 3.79
CA ALA A 212 6.45 -16.03 2.77
C ALA A 212 7.25 -17.27 3.20
N ASP A 213 8.23 -17.10 4.06
CA ASP A 213 9.03 -18.15 4.68
C ASP A 213 8.23 -19.10 5.58
N LEU A 214 7.10 -18.64 6.15
CA LEU A 214 6.25 -19.45 7.03
C LEU A 214 5.27 -20.35 6.24
N LEU A 215 5.01 -20.06 4.96
CA LEU A 215 3.96 -20.72 4.18
C LEU A 215 4.13 -22.23 4.11
N SER A 216 5.37 -22.70 3.93
CA SER A 216 5.64 -24.15 3.77
C SER A 216 5.37 -24.92 5.05
N GLU A 217 5.75 -24.38 6.22
CA GLU A 217 5.53 -25.03 7.51
C GLU A 217 4.04 -24.98 7.91
N VAL A 218 3.35 -23.88 7.62
CA VAL A 218 1.90 -23.77 7.85
C VAL A 218 1.15 -24.79 6.97
N ALA A 219 1.51 -24.92 5.71
CA ALA A 219 0.89 -25.87 4.79
C ALA A 219 1.16 -27.33 5.21
N ALA A 220 2.37 -27.65 5.68
CA ALA A 220 2.70 -28.97 6.20
C ALA A 220 1.88 -29.34 7.45
N ALA A 221 1.49 -28.36 8.26
CA ALA A 221 0.63 -28.56 9.44
C ALA A 221 -0.86 -28.78 9.07
N LEU A 222 -1.28 -28.51 7.82
CA LEU A 222 -2.66 -28.63 7.34
C LEU A 222 -2.69 -29.41 5.99
N PRO A 223 -2.40 -30.71 5.99
CA PRO A 223 -2.25 -31.49 4.76
C PRO A 223 -3.54 -31.60 3.93
N ASP A 224 -4.71 -31.49 4.57
CA ASP A 224 -6.03 -31.57 3.93
C ASP A 224 -6.54 -30.21 3.40
N VAL A 225 -5.70 -29.15 3.44
CA VAL A 225 -6.01 -27.80 2.95
C VAL A 225 -5.13 -27.48 1.76
N GLU A 226 -5.71 -27.03 0.65
CA GLU A 226 -4.96 -26.52 -0.51
C GLU A 226 -4.46 -25.10 -0.23
N PHE A 227 -3.15 -24.87 -0.36
CA PHE A 227 -2.55 -23.55 -0.28
C PHE A 227 -2.27 -23.01 -1.68
N VAL A 228 -2.90 -21.88 -2.03
CA VAL A 228 -2.69 -21.18 -3.30
C VAL A 228 -1.88 -19.91 -3.05
N VAL A 229 -0.64 -19.91 -3.53
CA VAL A 229 0.32 -18.82 -3.28
C VAL A 229 0.44 -17.96 -4.53
N ALA A 230 -0.06 -16.73 -4.46
CA ALA A 230 -0.05 -15.76 -5.53
C ALA A 230 0.93 -14.62 -5.25
N GLY A 231 1.82 -14.39 -6.21
CA GLY A 231 2.86 -13.38 -6.16
C GLY A 231 4.19 -13.88 -6.70
N ALA A 232 5.22 -13.07 -6.53
CA ALA A 232 6.60 -13.42 -6.83
C ALA A 232 7.54 -12.70 -5.86
N GLY A 233 8.76 -13.21 -5.69
CA GLY A 233 9.75 -12.64 -4.78
C GLY A 233 10.97 -13.55 -4.63
N SER A 234 11.82 -13.22 -3.66
CA SER A 234 13.09 -13.90 -3.44
C SER A 234 13.01 -15.04 -2.41
N THR A 235 11.98 -15.05 -1.57
CA THR A 235 11.79 -16.09 -0.55
C THR A 235 11.25 -17.36 -1.18
N PRO A 236 11.98 -18.48 -1.08
CA PRO A 236 11.52 -19.74 -1.64
C PRO A 236 10.35 -20.32 -0.84
N VAL A 237 9.38 -20.88 -1.57
CA VAL A 237 8.29 -21.67 -0.99
C VAL A 237 8.51 -23.13 -1.38
N ALA A 238 8.51 -24.05 -0.42
CA ALA A 238 8.76 -25.45 -0.67
C ALA A 238 7.65 -26.06 -1.55
N LYS A 239 8.04 -27.01 -2.39
CA LYS A 239 7.10 -27.79 -3.20
C LYS A 239 6.47 -28.90 -2.35
N LEU A 240 5.32 -28.64 -1.76
CA LEU A 240 4.51 -29.62 -1.06
C LEU A 240 3.29 -30.02 -1.92
N PRO A 241 2.73 -31.23 -1.76
CA PRO A 241 1.58 -31.69 -2.53
C PRO A 241 0.36 -30.78 -2.46
N ASN A 242 0.19 -30.09 -1.32
CA ASN A 242 -0.91 -29.18 -1.06
C ASN A 242 -0.56 -27.70 -1.28
N ILE A 243 0.60 -27.37 -1.89
CA ILE A 243 0.96 -25.99 -2.26
C ILE A 243 0.95 -25.84 -3.78
N ARG A 244 0.18 -24.87 -4.27
CA ARG A 244 0.14 -24.45 -5.65
C ARG A 244 0.63 -23.00 -5.79
N LEU A 245 1.69 -22.79 -6.56
CA LEU A 245 2.17 -21.45 -6.90
C LEU A 245 1.38 -20.94 -8.11
N ALA A 246 0.66 -19.82 -7.93
CA ALA A 246 -0.20 -19.23 -8.96
C ALA A 246 0.47 -18.10 -9.75
N GLY A 247 1.67 -17.65 -9.32
CA GLY A 247 2.32 -16.50 -9.94
C GLY A 247 1.54 -15.20 -9.76
N ARG A 248 1.58 -14.30 -10.75
CA ARG A 248 0.76 -13.08 -10.77
C ARG A 248 -0.68 -13.41 -11.13
N VAL A 249 -1.61 -12.85 -10.39
CA VAL A 249 -3.05 -13.06 -10.56
C VAL A 249 -3.80 -11.74 -10.51
N ASP A 250 -5.01 -11.72 -11.04
CA ASP A 250 -5.99 -10.70 -10.71
C ASP A 250 -6.48 -10.95 -9.27
N ALA A 251 -6.40 -9.91 -8.42
CA ALA A 251 -6.66 -10.04 -6.98
C ALA A 251 -8.10 -10.45 -6.69
N ALA A 252 -9.08 -9.83 -7.36
CA ALA A 252 -10.49 -10.11 -7.13
C ALA A 252 -10.85 -11.54 -7.54
N SER A 253 -10.45 -11.95 -8.76
CA SER A 253 -10.67 -13.31 -9.25
C SER A 253 -9.95 -14.38 -8.42
N PHE A 254 -8.82 -14.04 -7.81
CA PHE A 254 -8.10 -14.92 -6.90
C PHE A 254 -8.83 -15.08 -5.58
N LEU A 255 -9.21 -13.95 -4.96
CA LEU A 255 -9.86 -13.94 -3.65
C LEU A 255 -11.23 -14.61 -3.67
N GLN A 256 -11.97 -14.51 -4.78
CA GLN A 256 -13.25 -15.23 -4.97
C GLN A 256 -13.12 -16.76 -5.03
N LYS A 257 -11.91 -17.29 -5.14
CA LYS A 257 -11.62 -18.74 -5.26
C LYS A 257 -10.96 -19.33 -4.03
N VAL A 258 -10.81 -18.57 -2.97
CA VAL A 258 -10.21 -19.02 -1.70
C VAL A 258 -11.20 -18.85 -0.56
N ASP A 259 -11.16 -19.77 0.41
CA ASP A 259 -12.04 -19.78 1.57
C ASP A 259 -11.47 -18.97 2.75
N CYS A 260 -10.17 -18.67 2.71
CA CYS A 260 -9.46 -17.87 3.71
C CYS A 260 -8.21 -17.25 3.08
N LEU A 261 -7.85 -16.03 3.47
CA LEU A 261 -6.58 -15.40 3.12
C LEU A 261 -5.63 -15.41 4.32
N LEU A 262 -4.40 -15.88 4.10
CA LEU A 262 -3.32 -15.81 5.08
C LEU A 262 -2.43 -14.59 4.82
N VAL A 263 -2.30 -13.70 5.83
CA VAL A 263 -1.49 -12.46 5.80
C VAL A 263 -0.51 -12.45 6.97
N PRO A 264 0.57 -13.27 6.92
CA PRO A 264 1.51 -13.44 8.02
C PRO A 264 2.63 -12.40 7.98
N SER A 265 2.29 -11.15 7.67
CA SER A 265 3.25 -10.06 7.48
C SER A 265 4.00 -9.71 8.78
N ARG A 266 5.30 -9.44 8.68
CA ARG A 266 6.13 -8.82 9.74
C ARG A 266 6.14 -7.29 9.63
N VAL A 267 5.87 -6.78 8.43
CA VAL A 267 5.78 -5.34 8.15
C VAL A 267 4.55 -5.07 7.30
N GLU A 268 3.66 -4.21 7.78
CA GLU A 268 2.45 -3.83 7.06
C GLU A 268 1.98 -2.44 7.47
N SER A 269 2.06 -1.47 6.56
CA SER A 269 1.63 -0.10 6.86
C SER A 269 0.11 0.07 6.78
N PHE A 270 -0.58 -0.76 5.97
CA PHE A 270 -2.02 -0.70 5.82
C PHE A 270 -2.66 -2.09 5.78
N GLY A 271 -2.27 -2.95 4.80
CA GLY A 271 -2.85 -4.28 4.63
C GLY A 271 -3.85 -4.38 3.48
N ARG A 272 -3.45 -3.92 2.28
CA ARG A 272 -4.35 -3.93 1.10
C ARG A 272 -4.96 -5.29 0.82
N SER A 273 -4.18 -6.38 0.82
CA SER A 273 -4.71 -7.72 0.55
C SER A 273 -5.73 -8.19 1.59
N ALA A 274 -5.57 -7.78 2.85
CA ALA A 274 -6.56 -8.05 3.89
C ALA A 274 -7.84 -7.24 3.67
N LEU A 275 -7.73 -5.95 3.32
CA LEU A 275 -8.89 -5.12 2.94
C LEU A 275 -9.64 -5.74 1.76
N GLU A 276 -8.92 -6.08 0.70
CA GLU A 276 -9.45 -6.70 -0.51
C GLU A 276 -10.21 -8.01 -0.20
N ALA A 277 -9.65 -8.88 0.64
CA ALA A 277 -10.30 -10.11 1.06
C ALA A 277 -11.57 -9.84 1.89
N MET A 278 -11.48 -8.99 2.93
CA MET A 278 -12.62 -8.71 3.81
C MET A 278 -13.78 -8.01 3.08
N SER A 279 -13.46 -7.16 2.09
CA SER A 279 -14.48 -6.53 1.25
C SER A 279 -15.23 -7.51 0.33
N LEU A 280 -14.69 -8.69 0.12
CA LEU A 280 -15.34 -9.82 -0.56
C LEU A 280 -15.89 -10.86 0.43
N GLY A 281 -15.88 -10.58 1.75
CA GLY A 281 -16.34 -11.52 2.77
C GLY A 281 -15.42 -12.71 3.00
N VAL A 282 -14.21 -12.70 2.46
CA VAL A 282 -13.20 -13.74 2.66
C VAL A 282 -12.53 -13.53 4.01
N PRO A 283 -12.57 -14.52 4.92
CA PRO A 283 -11.86 -14.45 6.19
C PRO A 283 -10.35 -14.27 6.02
N VAL A 284 -9.74 -13.51 6.94
CA VAL A 284 -8.30 -13.22 6.94
C VAL A 284 -7.67 -13.73 8.22
N VAL A 285 -6.65 -14.58 8.12
CA VAL A 285 -5.74 -14.91 9.21
C VAL A 285 -4.53 -13.99 9.11
N HIS A 286 -4.22 -13.26 10.19
CA HIS A 286 -3.22 -12.19 10.13
C HIS A 286 -2.37 -12.06 11.41
N SER A 287 -1.17 -11.50 11.27
CA SER A 287 -0.22 -11.27 12.38
C SER A 287 -0.63 -10.14 13.33
N GLY A 288 -1.49 -9.23 12.90
CA GLY A 288 -1.85 -8.04 13.67
C GLY A 288 -0.75 -6.98 13.76
N VAL A 289 0.20 -6.93 12.82
CA VAL A 289 1.25 -5.89 12.82
C VAL A 289 0.78 -4.64 12.09
N GLY A 290 1.21 -3.48 12.59
CA GLY A 290 1.01 -2.20 11.92
C GLY A 290 -0.45 -1.89 11.59
N GLY A 291 -0.69 -1.44 10.38
CA GLY A 291 -2.02 -1.10 9.88
C GLY A 291 -3.00 -2.27 9.82
N LEU A 292 -2.53 -3.53 9.83
CA LEU A 292 -3.42 -4.69 9.92
C LEU A 292 -4.31 -4.65 11.16
N THR A 293 -3.77 -4.27 12.32
CA THR A 293 -4.57 -4.15 13.56
C THR A 293 -5.72 -3.18 13.41
N GLU A 294 -5.51 -2.08 12.69
CA GLU A 294 -6.52 -1.05 12.48
C GLU A 294 -7.65 -1.54 11.58
N ILE A 295 -7.30 -2.04 10.39
CA ILE A 295 -8.32 -2.42 9.41
C ILE A 295 -9.04 -3.73 9.77
N THR A 296 -8.43 -4.62 10.55
CA THR A 296 -9.04 -5.90 10.92
C THR A 296 -9.92 -5.83 12.17
N ARG A 297 -9.71 -4.82 13.04
CA ARG A 297 -10.46 -4.68 14.30
C ARG A 297 -11.98 -4.71 14.16
N PRO A 298 -12.63 -4.05 13.16
CA PRO A 298 -14.09 -4.12 13.00
C PRO A 298 -14.61 -5.52 12.68
N ALA A 299 -13.75 -6.39 12.13
CA ALA A 299 -14.09 -7.73 11.67
C ALA A 299 -13.58 -8.86 12.58
N ASP A 300 -13.03 -8.51 13.76
CA ASP A 300 -12.41 -9.49 14.67
C ASP A 300 -13.39 -10.60 15.07
N GLY A 301 -12.93 -11.85 14.96
CA GLY A 301 -13.71 -13.05 15.22
C GLY A 301 -14.81 -13.40 14.18
N VAL A 302 -14.96 -12.58 13.10
CA VAL A 302 -15.95 -12.83 12.03
C VAL A 302 -15.25 -12.98 10.66
N LEU A 303 -14.49 -11.96 10.25
CA LEU A 303 -13.69 -11.95 9.02
C LEU A 303 -12.20 -11.78 9.31
N ALA A 304 -11.79 -11.59 10.55
CA ALA A 304 -10.40 -11.41 10.92
C ALA A 304 -10.04 -12.31 12.12
N TYR A 305 -8.92 -13.00 12.00
CA TYR A 305 -8.43 -13.96 13.00
C TYR A 305 -6.94 -13.70 13.23
N ARG A 306 -6.64 -13.02 14.33
CA ARG A 306 -5.27 -12.73 14.70
C ARG A 306 -4.56 -13.99 15.21
N ALA A 307 -3.28 -14.15 14.83
CA ALA A 307 -2.40 -15.22 15.30
C ALA A 307 -0.96 -14.73 15.44
N ASP A 308 -0.21 -15.35 16.33
CA ASP A 308 1.23 -15.16 16.41
C ASP A 308 1.91 -15.74 15.17
N LEU A 309 3.08 -15.19 14.82
CA LEU A 309 3.85 -15.58 13.64
C LEU A 309 4.61 -16.91 13.87
N THR A 310 3.88 -17.93 14.29
CA THR A 310 4.36 -19.32 14.37
C THR A 310 3.50 -20.22 13.49
N PRO A 311 4.07 -21.25 12.84
CA PRO A 311 3.29 -22.15 11.99
C PRO A 311 2.09 -22.76 12.71
N THR A 312 2.26 -23.18 13.96
CA THR A 312 1.20 -23.79 14.77
C THR A 312 0.06 -22.81 15.08
N ALA A 313 0.36 -21.57 15.47
CA ALA A 313 -0.66 -20.55 15.77
C ALA A 313 -1.41 -20.14 14.51
N LEU A 314 -0.71 -19.97 13.38
CA LEU A 314 -1.30 -19.66 12.09
C LEU A 314 -2.21 -20.80 11.60
N ALA A 315 -1.78 -22.06 11.69
CA ALA A 315 -2.59 -23.22 11.34
C ALA A 315 -3.87 -23.33 12.19
N ALA A 316 -3.76 -23.13 13.50
CA ALA A 316 -4.93 -23.12 14.39
C ALA A 316 -5.91 -21.99 14.05
N ALA A 317 -5.41 -20.80 13.70
CA ALA A 317 -6.26 -19.68 13.29
C ALA A 317 -6.94 -19.94 11.94
N ILE A 318 -6.25 -20.57 10.98
CA ILE A 318 -6.83 -20.99 9.70
C ILE A 318 -7.99 -21.98 9.94
N THR A 319 -7.78 -22.98 10.77
CA THR A 319 -8.84 -23.96 11.12
C THR A 319 -10.08 -23.27 11.69
N ARG A 320 -9.92 -22.28 12.60
CA ARG A 320 -11.03 -21.48 13.12
C ARG A 320 -11.72 -20.66 12.03
N ALA A 321 -10.96 -20.03 11.14
CA ALA A 321 -11.49 -19.20 10.06
C ALA A 321 -12.33 -20.02 9.06
N LEU A 322 -11.86 -21.24 8.74
CA LEU A 322 -12.57 -22.18 7.86
C LEU A 322 -13.82 -22.80 8.51
N GLY A 323 -13.83 -23.01 9.84
CA GLY A 323 -14.96 -23.60 10.58
C GLY A 323 -16.12 -22.65 10.87
N GLY A 324 -15.97 -21.35 10.64
CA GLY A 324 -16.97 -20.32 11.01
C GLY A 324 -18.12 -20.19 10.01
N THR A 325 -19.02 -21.17 9.92
CA THR A 325 -20.18 -21.16 9.01
C THR A 325 -21.37 -20.32 9.50
N ASP A 326 -21.51 -20.08 10.80
CA ASP A 326 -22.72 -19.47 11.40
C ASP A 326 -22.79 -17.93 11.27
N ALA A 327 -21.78 -17.28 10.71
CA ALA A 327 -21.69 -15.83 10.63
C ALA A 327 -21.91 -15.25 9.22
N GLN A 328 -22.55 -15.96 8.30
CA GLN A 328 -22.62 -15.56 6.89
C GLN A 328 -23.29 -14.18 6.67
N SER A 329 -24.39 -13.90 7.39
CA SER A 329 -25.04 -12.58 7.32
C SER A 329 -24.11 -11.47 7.82
N ARG A 330 -23.44 -11.67 8.95
CA ARG A 330 -22.47 -10.71 9.51
C ARG A 330 -21.27 -10.51 8.60
N ARG A 331 -20.80 -11.57 7.93
CA ARG A 331 -19.73 -11.47 6.91
C ARG A 331 -20.14 -10.56 5.74
N ARG A 332 -21.39 -10.71 5.25
CA ARG A 332 -21.93 -9.85 4.19
C ARG A 332 -22.04 -8.39 4.62
N ASP A 333 -22.53 -8.13 5.82
CA ASP A 333 -22.69 -6.77 6.33
C ASP A 333 -21.33 -6.09 6.50
N LEU A 334 -20.35 -6.81 7.04
CA LEU A 334 -18.97 -6.32 7.15
C LEU A 334 -18.34 -6.10 5.77
N ALA A 335 -18.52 -7.01 4.82
CA ALA A 335 -17.98 -6.86 3.48
C ALA A 335 -18.55 -5.61 2.77
N ARG A 336 -19.85 -5.36 2.89
CA ARG A 336 -20.48 -4.13 2.40
C ARG A 336 -19.93 -2.89 3.07
N TRP A 337 -19.74 -2.94 4.39
CA TRP A 337 -19.15 -1.84 5.14
C TRP A 337 -17.72 -1.54 4.65
N TYR A 338 -16.87 -2.57 4.47
CA TYR A 338 -15.51 -2.38 3.92
C TYR A 338 -15.55 -1.80 2.51
N ALA A 339 -16.42 -2.29 1.64
CA ALA A 339 -16.57 -1.81 0.27
C ALA A 339 -16.98 -0.32 0.21
N GLN A 340 -17.82 0.13 1.15
CA GLN A 340 -18.27 1.53 1.25
C GLN A 340 -17.21 2.42 1.91
N GLU A 341 -16.66 1.99 3.08
CA GLU A 341 -15.71 2.77 3.86
C GLU A 341 -14.40 3.02 3.11
N PHE A 342 -13.93 2.02 2.36
CA PHE A 342 -12.70 2.09 1.59
C PHE A 342 -12.95 2.18 0.08
N SER A 343 -14.08 2.75 -0.34
CA SER A 343 -14.38 2.94 -1.75
C SER A 343 -13.38 3.88 -2.41
N PHE A 344 -13.15 3.65 -3.70
CA PHE A 344 -12.24 4.46 -4.49
C PHE A 344 -12.67 5.93 -4.53
N ASP A 345 -13.95 6.19 -4.75
CA ASP A 345 -14.50 7.55 -4.84
C ASP A 345 -14.29 8.33 -3.54
N ARG A 346 -14.53 7.70 -2.39
CA ARG A 346 -14.27 8.33 -1.09
C ARG A 346 -12.78 8.68 -0.89
N CYS A 347 -11.89 7.86 -1.39
CA CYS A 347 -10.46 8.18 -1.37
C CYS A 347 -10.14 9.38 -2.27
N VAL A 348 -10.69 9.43 -3.49
CA VAL A 348 -10.55 10.57 -4.41
C VAL A 348 -11.03 11.85 -3.74
N ASP A 349 -12.21 11.84 -3.11
CA ASP A 349 -12.77 12.99 -2.39
C ASP A 349 -11.85 13.46 -1.25
N ASN A 350 -11.25 12.55 -0.50
CA ASN A 350 -10.32 12.87 0.58
C ASN A 350 -9.07 13.57 0.04
N TRP A 351 -8.51 13.06 -1.05
CA TRP A 351 -7.36 13.68 -1.70
C TRP A 351 -7.70 15.05 -2.31
N LEU A 352 -8.84 15.20 -2.93
CA LEU A 352 -9.32 16.49 -3.48
C LEU A 352 -9.47 17.54 -2.39
N ARG A 353 -10.08 17.18 -1.25
CA ARG A 353 -10.21 18.08 -0.10
C ARG A 353 -8.85 18.52 0.43
N LEU A 354 -7.91 17.57 0.55
CA LEU A 354 -6.56 17.87 1.01
C LEU A 354 -5.84 18.81 0.04
N TYR A 355 -5.86 18.53 -1.26
CA TYR A 355 -5.17 19.38 -2.25
C TYR A 355 -5.77 20.79 -2.30
N ARG A 356 -7.09 20.92 -2.21
CA ARG A 356 -7.75 22.25 -2.15
C ARG A 356 -7.33 23.05 -0.92
N SER A 357 -7.25 22.43 0.26
CA SER A 357 -6.77 23.11 1.47
C SER A 357 -5.31 23.54 1.34
N VAL A 358 -4.44 22.66 0.83
CA VAL A 358 -3.01 22.96 0.67
C VAL A 358 -2.77 24.05 -0.38
N ALA A 359 -3.52 24.05 -1.47
CA ALA A 359 -3.44 25.11 -2.49
C ALA A 359 -3.86 26.46 -1.93
N HIS A 360 -4.95 26.51 -1.16
CA HIS A 360 -5.44 27.75 -0.52
C HIS A 360 -4.44 28.30 0.51
N ASP A 361 -3.85 27.46 1.35
CA ASP A 361 -2.89 27.86 2.39
C ASP A 361 -1.54 28.32 1.81
N SER A 362 -1.28 28.04 0.53
CA SER A 362 -0.05 28.37 -0.16
C SER A 362 -0.15 29.62 -1.03
N ALA A 363 -1.37 30.06 -1.31
CA ALA A 363 -1.66 31.30 -2.08
C ALA A 363 -1.46 32.56 -1.24
#